data_43fde6c4b1945f3432d5e4cb1c781a40
#
_entry.id   43fde6c4b1945f3432d5e4cb1c781a40
#
_cell.length_a   1.000
_cell.length_b   1.000
_cell.length_c   1.000
_cell.angle_alpha   90.00
_cell.angle_beta   90.00
_cell.angle_gamma   90.00
#
_symmetry.space_group_name_H-M   'P 1'
#
loop_
_entity.id
_entity.type
_entity.pdbx_description
1 polymer ?
#
loop_
_entity_poly.entity_id
_entity_poly.type
_entity_poly.pdbx_seq_one_letter_code
_entity_poly.pdbx_strand_id
1 'polypeptide(L)'
;MTKVLRYPEGVSTSSQPRRRRAHSRRGRSPHAPAPFRPFTPEQLAARAAAIPLISFPDLPVSARRDEIAQAISEHQVVIISGETGSGKTTQIPKICLQLGRGVGGMIGHTQPRRIAARSVAERIAAELGQKVGKEPGEVVGYQVRFTDEVGPTTLIKLMT
;
A
#
# COMPACT_ATOMS: atom_id res chain seq x y z
N MET A 1 -19.85 13.86 -0.71
CA MET A 1 -18.86 14.85 -0.21
C MET A 1 -17.71 14.09 0.42
N THR A 2 -16.49 14.21 -0.08
CA THR A 2 -15.31 13.52 0.47
C THR A 2 -14.67 14.40 1.54
N LYS A 3 -14.47 13.87 2.76
CA LYS A 3 -13.88 14.60 3.87
C LYS A 3 -12.55 13.95 4.29
N VAL A 4 -11.49 14.73 4.36
CA VAL A 4 -10.19 14.33 4.90
C VAL A 4 -10.10 14.82 6.33
N LEU A 5 -9.94 13.91 7.29
CA LEU A 5 -9.75 14.22 8.70
C LEU A 5 -8.26 14.08 9.04
N ARG A 6 -7.68 15.12 9.62
CA ARG A 6 -6.30 15.16 10.09
C ARG A 6 -6.28 14.93 11.60
N TYR A 7 -5.44 14.01 12.07
CA TYR A 7 -5.20 13.81 13.50
C TYR A 7 -3.99 14.64 13.92
N PRO A 8 -4.09 15.44 15.00
CA PRO A 8 -2.95 16.20 15.51
C PRO A 8 -1.88 15.25 16.08
N GLU A 9 -0.61 15.58 15.85
CA GLU A 9 0.51 14.93 16.51
C GLU A 9 0.48 15.27 17.99
N GLY A 10 0.55 14.27 18.87
CA GLY A 10 0.75 14.46 20.30
C GLY A 10 -0.15 13.66 21.22
N VAL A 11 -0.04 12.34 21.17
CA VAL A 11 -0.38 11.52 22.32
C VAL A 11 0.92 10.92 22.86
N SER A 12 1.50 11.60 23.86
CA SER A 12 2.63 11.09 24.65
C SER A 12 2.16 9.89 25.47
N THR A 13 2.57 8.70 25.10
CA THR A 13 2.45 7.52 25.96
C THR A 13 3.70 7.42 26.81
N SER A 14 3.56 7.79 28.09
CA SER A 14 4.60 7.51 29.11
C SER A 14 4.75 6.00 29.28
N SER A 15 5.78 5.42 28.67
CA SER A 15 6.13 4.02 28.87
C SER A 15 7.07 3.87 30.06
N GLN A 16 6.57 3.31 31.17
CA GLN A 16 7.43 2.80 32.25
C GLN A 16 8.26 1.61 31.72
N PRO A 17 9.54 1.49 32.11
CA PRO A 17 10.40 0.39 31.66
C PRO A 17 9.98 -0.93 32.32
N ARG A 18 9.36 -1.83 31.59
CA ARG A 18 9.13 -3.21 32.01
C ARG A 18 10.47 -3.95 32.11
N ARG A 19 10.80 -4.50 33.31
CA ARG A 19 11.94 -5.37 33.57
C ARG A 19 11.98 -6.51 32.56
N ARG A 20 13.06 -6.59 31.77
CA ARG A 20 13.34 -7.68 30.81
C ARG A 20 13.57 -8.98 31.62
N ARG A 21 12.63 -9.92 31.52
CA ARG A 21 12.90 -11.33 31.87
C ARG A 21 13.75 -11.92 30.74
N ALA A 22 14.89 -12.48 31.11
CA ALA A 22 15.75 -13.26 30.21
C ALA A 22 14.94 -14.45 29.69
N HIS A 23 14.61 -14.44 28.40
CA HIS A 23 13.97 -15.59 27.72
C HIS A 23 15.06 -16.42 27.07
N SER A 24 15.12 -17.69 27.53
CA SER A 24 15.88 -18.78 26.94
C SER A 24 15.75 -18.83 25.40
N ARG A 25 16.85 -19.20 24.74
CA ARG A 25 16.93 -19.48 23.30
C ARG A 25 15.85 -20.50 22.89
N ARG A 26 14.65 -20.03 22.54
CA ARG A 26 13.64 -20.82 21.85
C ARG A 26 14.06 -20.94 20.39
N GLY A 27 14.15 -22.17 19.88
CA GLY A 27 14.40 -22.47 18.48
C GLY A 27 13.49 -21.63 17.57
N ARG A 28 14.05 -21.14 16.47
CA ARG A 28 13.31 -20.36 15.47
C ARG A 28 12.08 -21.17 15.01
N SER A 29 10.90 -20.62 15.18
CA SER A 29 9.68 -21.17 14.59
C SER A 29 9.88 -21.29 13.07
N PRO A 30 9.54 -22.44 12.45
CA PRO A 30 9.63 -22.59 10.99
C PRO A 30 8.79 -21.57 10.20
N HIS A 31 7.92 -20.82 10.86
CA HIS A 31 7.04 -19.81 10.28
C HIS A 31 7.42 -18.36 10.66
N ALA A 32 8.59 -18.14 11.23
CA ALA A 32 9.04 -16.77 11.44
C ALA A 32 9.24 -16.07 10.08
N PRO A 33 8.61 -14.91 9.84
CA PRO A 33 8.82 -14.17 8.59
C PRO A 33 10.31 -13.87 8.44
N ALA A 34 10.80 -13.97 7.20
CA ALA A 34 12.17 -13.62 6.90
C ALA A 34 12.44 -12.17 7.35
N PRO A 35 13.63 -11.88 7.89
CA PRO A 35 13.95 -10.53 8.29
C PRO A 35 13.85 -9.60 7.09
N PHE A 36 13.25 -8.43 7.31
CA PHE A 36 13.19 -7.39 6.28
C PHE A 36 14.61 -7.06 5.82
N ARG A 37 14.87 -7.19 4.53
CA ARG A 37 16.11 -6.74 3.89
C ARG A 37 15.78 -5.47 3.12
N PRO A 38 16.45 -4.35 3.40
CA PRO A 38 16.26 -3.14 2.60
C PRO A 38 16.67 -3.39 1.16
N PHE A 39 15.97 -2.74 0.23
CA PHE A 39 16.32 -2.80 -1.20
C PHE A 39 17.68 -2.14 -1.45
N THR A 40 18.45 -2.68 -2.39
CA THR A 40 19.68 -2.03 -2.87
C THR A 40 19.32 -0.77 -3.69
N PRO A 41 20.27 0.18 -3.86
CA PRO A 41 20.04 1.37 -4.70
C PRO A 41 19.58 1.02 -6.12
N GLU A 42 20.14 -0.04 -6.72
CA GLU A 42 19.74 -0.52 -8.05
C GLU A 42 18.31 -1.05 -8.07
N GLN A 43 17.92 -1.80 -7.04
CA GLN A 43 16.54 -2.28 -6.89
C GLN A 43 15.56 -1.11 -6.70
N LEU A 44 15.93 -0.10 -5.92
CA LEU A 44 15.11 1.09 -5.74
C LEU A 44 14.95 1.86 -7.05
N ALA A 45 16.03 2.03 -7.82
CA ALA A 45 16.00 2.67 -9.13
C ALA A 45 15.11 1.89 -10.12
N ALA A 46 15.26 0.57 -10.18
CA ALA A 46 14.42 -0.27 -11.03
C ALA A 46 12.93 -0.21 -10.64
N ARG A 47 12.62 -0.20 -9.35
CA ARG A 47 11.26 -0.07 -8.84
C ARG A 47 10.66 1.31 -9.14
N ALA A 48 11.45 2.38 -9.01
CA ALA A 48 11.01 3.73 -9.38
C ALA A 48 10.74 3.84 -10.89
N ALA A 49 11.60 3.27 -11.72
CA ALA A 49 11.44 3.24 -13.17
C ALA A 49 10.23 2.39 -13.65
N ALA A 50 9.78 1.44 -12.83
CA ALA A 50 8.62 0.62 -13.14
C ALA A 50 7.27 1.34 -12.92
N ILE A 51 7.25 2.51 -12.28
CA ILE A 51 6.02 3.29 -12.06
C ILE A 51 5.47 3.73 -13.44
N PRO A 52 4.26 3.29 -13.82
CA PRO A 52 3.67 3.68 -15.10
C PRO A 52 3.16 5.12 -15.07
N LEU A 53 2.77 5.64 -16.23
CA LEU A 53 2.03 6.88 -16.31
C LEU A 53 0.69 6.73 -15.56
N ILE A 54 0.48 7.55 -14.54
CA ILE A 54 -0.71 7.49 -13.70
C ILE A 54 -1.75 8.48 -14.21
N SER A 55 -2.88 7.95 -14.67
CA SER A 55 -4.06 8.75 -15.02
C SER A 55 -5.14 8.60 -13.94
N PHE A 56 -5.97 9.63 -13.79
CA PHE A 56 -7.07 9.64 -12.84
C PHE A 56 -8.38 9.91 -13.60
N PRO A 57 -9.35 8.97 -13.56
CA PRO A 57 -10.67 9.21 -14.11
C PRO A 57 -11.39 10.34 -13.35
N ASP A 58 -12.39 10.93 -13.97
CA ASP A 58 -13.22 11.97 -13.34
C ASP A 58 -14.13 11.35 -12.27
N LEU A 59 -13.63 11.33 -11.05
CA LEU A 59 -14.30 10.78 -9.87
C LEU A 59 -14.18 11.78 -8.70
N PRO A 60 -15.12 11.79 -7.75
CA PRO A 60 -15.09 12.71 -6.61
C PRO A 60 -13.78 12.70 -5.81
N VAL A 61 -13.12 11.55 -5.69
CA VAL A 61 -11.80 11.44 -5.03
C VAL A 61 -10.69 12.03 -5.91
N SER A 62 -10.77 11.87 -7.22
CA SER A 62 -9.79 12.42 -8.16
C SER A 62 -9.77 13.95 -8.14
N ALA A 63 -10.93 14.59 -7.99
CA ALA A 63 -11.04 16.04 -7.85
C ALA A 63 -10.34 16.60 -6.60
N ARG A 64 -10.14 15.74 -5.57
CA ARG A 64 -9.43 16.11 -4.32
C ARG A 64 -8.07 15.44 -4.19
N ARG A 65 -7.50 14.98 -5.30
CA ARG A 65 -6.25 14.22 -5.34
C ARG A 65 -5.11 14.96 -4.62
N ASP A 66 -4.92 16.23 -4.93
CA ASP A 66 -3.78 17.00 -4.42
C ASP A 66 -3.90 17.25 -2.91
N GLU A 67 -5.10 17.49 -2.39
CA GLU A 67 -5.37 17.60 -0.95
C GLU A 67 -5.10 16.26 -0.23
N ILE A 68 -5.52 15.16 -0.82
CA ILE A 68 -5.28 13.80 -0.28
C ILE A 68 -3.78 13.50 -0.30
N ALA A 69 -3.09 13.81 -1.39
CA ALA A 69 -1.64 13.61 -1.53
C ALA A 69 -0.86 14.41 -0.49
N GLN A 70 -1.23 15.69 -0.28
CA GLN A 70 -0.65 16.53 0.76
C GLN A 70 -0.86 15.93 2.15
N ALA A 71 -2.10 15.52 2.49
CA ALA A 71 -2.41 14.93 3.79
C ALA A 71 -1.60 13.64 4.04
N ILE A 72 -1.45 12.76 3.03
CA ILE A 72 -0.65 11.54 3.13
C ILE A 72 0.85 11.85 3.31
N SER A 73 1.34 12.96 2.77
CA SER A 73 2.74 13.36 2.90
C SER A 73 3.06 13.94 4.27
N GLU A 74 2.12 14.70 4.85
CA GLU A 74 2.29 15.45 6.10
C GLU A 74 1.94 14.64 7.35
N HIS A 75 1.10 13.59 7.23
CA HIS A 75 0.58 12.86 8.38
C HIS A 75 0.82 11.35 8.29
N GLN A 76 1.15 10.74 9.42
CA GLN A 76 1.31 9.31 9.54
C GLN A 76 -0.01 8.54 9.38
N VAL A 77 -1.11 9.13 9.83
CA VAL A 77 -2.46 8.54 9.76
C VAL A 77 -3.40 9.55 9.10
N VAL A 78 -4.08 9.10 8.04
CA VAL A 78 -5.07 9.89 7.31
C VAL A 78 -6.36 9.10 7.20
N ILE A 79 -7.48 9.73 7.57
CA ILE A 79 -8.82 9.16 7.43
C ILE A 79 -9.53 9.87 6.29
N ILE A 80 -9.91 9.12 5.24
CA ILE A 80 -10.59 9.63 4.07
C ILE A 80 -12.00 9.05 4.04
N SER A 81 -13.00 9.89 4.33
CA SER A 81 -14.41 9.51 4.25
C SER A 81 -15.06 10.07 2.97
N GLY A 82 -16.07 9.40 2.49
CA GLY A 82 -16.83 9.81 1.30
C GLY A 82 -17.80 8.72 0.88
N GLU A 83 -18.69 9.05 -0.02
CA GLU A 83 -19.74 8.14 -0.50
C GLU A 83 -19.19 6.88 -1.17
N THR A 84 -19.99 5.81 -1.17
CA THR A 84 -19.69 4.62 -1.95
C THR A 84 -19.65 4.98 -3.44
N GLY A 85 -18.69 4.44 -4.17
CA GLY A 85 -18.52 4.78 -5.60
C GLY A 85 -17.70 6.04 -5.89
N SER A 86 -17.28 6.82 -4.87
CA SER A 86 -16.45 8.02 -5.07
C SER A 86 -15.02 7.74 -5.56
N GLY A 87 -14.62 6.49 -5.74
CA GLY A 87 -13.31 6.09 -6.26
C GLY A 87 -12.22 5.87 -5.20
N LYS A 88 -12.50 5.97 -3.89
CA LYS A 88 -11.49 5.82 -2.82
C LYS A 88 -10.64 4.56 -2.99
N THR A 89 -11.28 3.43 -3.18
CA THR A 89 -10.63 2.12 -3.21
C THR A 89 -9.64 1.97 -4.36
N THR A 90 -9.92 2.56 -5.51
CA THR A 90 -9.06 2.46 -6.70
C THR A 90 -8.09 3.62 -6.84
N GLN A 91 -8.47 4.84 -6.42
CA GLN A 91 -7.66 6.03 -6.64
C GLN A 91 -6.64 6.29 -5.55
N ILE A 92 -6.95 6.00 -4.26
CA ILE A 92 -6.00 6.25 -3.16
C ILE A 92 -4.68 5.46 -3.33
N PRO A 93 -4.66 4.18 -3.72
CA PRO A 93 -3.41 3.48 -4.00
C PRO A 93 -2.59 4.13 -5.12
N LYS A 94 -3.25 4.69 -6.14
CA LYS A 94 -2.59 5.41 -7.25
C LYS A 94 -2.01 6.74 -6.78
N ILE A 95 -2.71 7.47 -5.89
CA ILE A 95 -2.18 8.68 -5.25
C ILE A 95 -0.93 8.35 -4.42
N CYS A 96 -0.96 7.26 -3.64
CA CYS A 96 0.22 6.78 -2.92
C CYS A 96 1.37 6.45 -3.86
N LEU A 97 1.09 5.80 -5.00
CA LEU A 97 2.09 5.47 -6.00
C LEU A 97 2.69 6.73 -6.64
N GLN A 98 1.88 7.75 -6.95
CA GLN A 98 2.31 9.06 -7.46
C GLN A 98 3.26 9.77 -6.48
N LEU A 99 3.08 9.58 -5.18
CA LEU A 99 3.96 10.08 -4.13
C LEU A 99 5.26 9.26 -3.98
N GLY A 100 5.54 8.29 -4.87
CA GLY A 100 6.71 7.42 -4.79
C GLY A 100 6.60 6.34 -3.70
N ARG A 101 5.45 6.23 -3.03
CA ARG A 101 5.22 5.10 -2.13
C ARG A 101 5.23 3.81 -2.95
N GLY A 102 5.61 2.71 -2.32
CA GLY A 102 5.78 1.45 -3.05
C GLY A 102 7.22 1.19 -3.52
N VAL A 103 8.05 2.20 -3.73
CA VAL A 103 9.45 2.05 -4.16
C VAL A 103 10.30 1.43 -3.05
N GLY A 104 10.36 2.05 -1.89
CA GLY A 104 11.11 1.56 -0.72
C GLY A 104 10.41 0.45 0.08
N GLY A 105 9.19 0.10 -0.29
CA GLY A 105 8.36 -0.93 0.32
C GLY A 105 7.01 -0.97 -0.39
N MET A 106 6.29 -2.09 -0.36
CA MET A 106 5.00 -2.21 -1.04
C MET A 106 3.92 -1.37 -0.36
N ILE A 107 3.02 -0.79 -1.15
CA ILE A 107 1.74 -0.25 -0.68
C ILE A 107 0.83 -1.44 -0.37
N GLY A 108 0.53 -1.67 0.91
CA GLY A 108 -0.42 -2.70 1.32
C GLY A 108 -1.87 -2.19 1.27
N HIS A 109 -2.73 -2.86 0.52
CA HIS A 109 -4.13 -2.51 0.39
C HIS A 109 -5.01 -3.68 0.84
N THR A 110 -5.66 -3.55 1.98
CA THR A 110 -6.51 -4.60 2.55
C THR A 110 -7.95 -4.51 2.07
N GLN A 111 -8.54 -5.67 1.78
CA GLN A 111 -9.95 -5.82 1.42
C GLN A 111 -10.62 -6.88 2.29
N PRO A 112 -11.90 -6.74 2.65
CA PRO A 112 -12.57 -7.68 3.55
C PRO A 112 -12.85 -9.05 2.89
N ARG A 113 -12.88 -9.12 1.56
CA ARG A 113 -13.22 -10.33 0.81
C ARG A 113 -12.19 -10.63 -0.27
N ARG A 114 -11.87 -11.90 -0.49
CA ARG A 114 -10.93 -12.37 -1.52
C ARG A 114 -11.29 -11.92 -2.93
N ILE A 115 -12.59 -12.00 -3.27
CA ILE A 115 -13.08 -11.55 -4.59
C ILE A 115 -12.83 -10.05 -4.76
N ALA A 116 -13.10 -9.24 -3.72
CA ALA A 116 -12.85 -7.80 -3.77
C ALA A 116 -11.35 -7.49 -3.92
N ALA A 117 -10.47 -8.18 -3.21
CA ALA A 117 -9.03 -7.98 -3.35
C ALA A 117 -8.57 -8.22 -4.79
N ARG A 118 -9.06 -9.30 -5.42
CA ARG A 118 -8.74 -9.62 -6.81
C ARG A 118 -9.32 -8.60 -7.79
N SER A 119 -10.62 -8.32 -7.74
CA SER A 119 -11.28 -7.43 -8.71
C SER A 119 -10.79 -5.98 -8.59
N VAL A 120 -10.46 -5.51 -7.39
CA VAL A 120 -9.86 -4.19 -7.20
C VAL A 120 -8.42 -4.15 -7.74
N ALA A 121 -7.63 -5.23 -7.58
CA ALA A 121 -6.31 -5.32 -8.18
C ALA A 121 -6.38 -5.25 -9.72
N GLU A 122 -7.26 -6.04 -10.33
CA GLU A 122 -7.50 -6.03 -11.78
C GLU A 122 -7.92 -4.64 -12.26
N ARG A 123 -8.79 -3.95 -11.52
CA ARG A 123 -9.24 -2.61 -11.86
C ARG A 123 -8.11 -1.58 -11.78
N ILE A 124 -7.32 -1.58 -10.70
CA ILE A 124 -6.18 -0.66 -10.55
C ILE A 124 -5.15 -0.91 -11.65
N ALA A 125 -4.82 -2.17 -11.93
CA ALA A 125 -3.88 -2.53 -12.99
C ALA A 125 -4.37 -2.05 -14.36
N ALA A 126 -5.63 -2.28 -14.70
CA ALA A 126 -6.23 -1.81 -15.96
C ALA A 126 -6.17 -0.28 -16.09
N GLU A 127 -6.44 0.48 -15.02
CA GLU A 127 -6.34 1.93 -15.00
C GLU A 127 -4.89 2.44 -15.13
N LEU A 128 -3.90 1.61 -14.79
CA LEU A 128 -2.47 1.86 -14.99
C LEU A 128 -1.96 1.34 -16.34
N GLY A 129 -2.83 0.83 -17.22
CA GLY A 129 -2.45 0.24 -18.50
C GLY A 129 -1.66 -1.07 -18.38
N GLN A 130 -1.83 -1.79 -17.28
CA GLN A 130 -1.09 -3.01 -16.97
C GLN A 130 -2.02 -4.18 -16.67
N LYS A 131 -1.42 -5.37 -16.48
CA LYS A 131 -2.10 -6.54 -15.92
C LYS A 131 -1.71 -6.74 -14.45
N VAL A 132 -2.48 -7.54 -13.76
CA VAL A 132 -2.10 -8.06 -12.46
C VAL A 132 -1.21 -9.27 -12.68
N GLY A 133 -0.07 -9.32 -11.98
CA GLY A 133 0.79 -10.50 -12.09
C GLY A 133 2.16 -10.37 -11.46
N LYS A 134 3.02 -11.28 -11.88
CA LYS A 134 4.40 -11.46 -11.39
C LYS A 134 5.45 -11.07 -12.40
N GLU A 135 5.05 -10.74 -13.62
CA GLU A 135 5.98 -10.43 -14.68
C GLU A 135 6.71 -9.11 -14.42
N PRO A 136 7.93 -8.97 -14.94
CA PRO A 136 8.66 -7.72 -14.84
C PRO A 136 7.86 -6.55 -15.43
N GLY A 137 7.70 -5.48 -14.64
CA GLY A 137 6.92 -4.30 -15.03
C GLY A 137 5.47 -4.31 -14.55
N GLU A 138 4.93 -5.44 -14.10
CA GLU A 138 3.62 -5.49 -13.45
C GLU A 138 3.73 -5.00 -12.01
N VAL A 139 3.18 -3.81 -11.75
CA VAL A 139 3.34 -3.15 -10.44
C VAL A 139 2.17 -3.41 -9.48
N VAL A 140 1.11 -4.07 -9.93
CA VAL A 140 -0.06 -4.42 -9.11
C VAL A 140 -0.13 -5.93 -8.96
N GLY A 141 -0.20 -6.38 -7.70
CA GLY A 141 -0.38 -7.78 -7.36
C GLY A 141 -1.41 -7.97 -6.26
N TYR A 142 -1.85 -9.20 -6.04
CA TYR A 142 -2.68 -9.54 -4.88
C TYR A 142 -2.23 -10.84 -4.23
N GLN A 143 -2.48 -10.94 -2.94
CA GLN A 143 -2.26 -12.16 -2.18
C GLN A 143 -3.48 -12.45 -1.31
N VAL A 144 -4.11 -13.58 -1.60
CA VAL A 144 -5.24 -14.12 -0.84
C VAL A 144 -4.98 -15.58 -0.53
N ARG A 145 -5.80 -16.18 0.36
CA ARG A 145 -5.63 -17.58 0.69
C ARG A 145 -5.62 -18.46 -0.56
N PHE A 146 -4.54 -19.23 -0.74
CA PHE A 146 -4.25 -20.15 -1.85
C PHE A 146 -3.89 -19.49 -3.20
N THR A 147 -3.79 -18.17 -3.28
CA THR A 147 -3.41 -17.50 -4.52
C THR A 147 -2.46 -16.36 -4.20
N ASP A 148 -1.32 -16.33 -4.89
CA ASP A 148 -0.31 -15.30 -4.78
C ASP A 148 0.09 -14.85 -6.19
N GLU A 149 -0.21 -13.59 -6.52
CA GLU A 149 0.14 -12.89 -7.75
C GLU A 149 0.97 -11.66 -7.40
N VAL A 150 2.06 -11.86 -6.63
CA VAL A 150 2.98 -10.80 -6.20
C VAL A 150 4.36 -11.10 -6.74
N GLY A 151 4.89 -10.21 -7.56
CA GLY A 151 6.22 -10.31 -8.18
C GLY A 151 7.23 -9.35 -7.57
N PRO A 152 8.49 -9.41 -8.03
CA PRO A 152 9.57 -8.54 -7.54
C PRO A 152 9.35 -7.05 -7.84
N THR A 153 8.63 -6.74 -8.91
CA THR A 153 8.28 -5.36 -9.31
C THR A 153 6.97 -4.86 -8.70
N THR A 154 6.24 -5.68 -7.95
CA THR A 154 4.98 -5.27 -7.32
C THR A 154 5.20 -4.10 -6.36
N LEU A 155 4.49 -3.01 -6.60
CA LEU A 155 4.49 -1.79 -5.80
C LEU A 155 3.19 -1.66 -4.99
N ILE A 156 2.06 -2.13 -5.53
CA ILE A 156 0.75 -2.17 -4.87
C ILE A 156 0.34 -3.62 -4.67
N LYS A 157 0.21 -4.04 -3.42
CA LYS A 157 -0.19 -5.40 -3.04
C LYS A 157 -1.56 -5.38 -2.38
N LEU A 158 -2.55 -6.00 -3.02
CA LEU A 158 -3.87 -6.18 -2.41
C LEU A 158 -3.93 -7.51 -1.64
N MET A 159 -4.62 -7.50 -0.51
CA MET A 159 -4.72 -8.66 0.36
C MET A 159 -6.00 -8.65 1.20
N THR A 160 -6.35 -9.80 1.75
CA THR A 160 -7.41 -9.92 2.77
C THR A 160 -6.82 -9.89 4.17
#